data_913f7451c381d54d3e0e9b17b9e25218
#
_entry.id   913f7451c381d54d3e0e9b17b9e25218
#
_cell.length_a   1.000
_cell.length_b   1.000
_cell.length_c   1.000
_cell.angle_alpha   90.00
_cell.angle_beta   90.00
_cell.angle_gamma   90.00
#
_symmetry.space_group_name_H-M   'P 1'
#
loop_
_entity.id
_entity.type
_entity.pdbx_description
1 polymer ?
#
loop_
_entity_poly.entity_id
_entity_poly.type
_entity_poly.pdbx_seq_one_letter_code
_entity_poly.pdbx_strand_id
1 'polypeptide(L)'
;APALKKVLAGPVRKSDAAARGFKHGAAIASAAAVQRDLANLPANVCTPTFLAEEARALAKRQKSLTARVLDEAAIRREKMGCLLAVSQGSRQPPRFIVLEYRGGKSAPPPVVLVGKGVTFDTGGISLKDPPGMDEMKFDMSGAAAVIACLTLAAELRLPLHVVGLIAAVENMPDGKAVKPGDIATSSSGQTVEILNTDAEGRLILCDALHYARRFRPAAVLDIATLTGACVVALGHHHSGLMGNDEALIKQLLDAGVRAEDRCWQLPLTEEYFDQLKSNFADFANVGGRDGGAITAATFLGKFTQGMAWAHLDVAGTAYQGGAQKGSTGRPTPLLADFLIRRAER
;
A
#
# COMPACT_ATOMS: atom_id res chain seq x y z
N ALA A 1 -4.09 30.36 0.53
CA ALA A 1 -4.30 30.70 1.94
C ALA A 1 -2.95 30.96 2.59
N PRO A 2 -2.82 31.92 3.55
CA PRO A 2 -1.55 32.14 4.22
C PRO A 2 -1.12 30.87 4.97
N ALA A 3 0.13 30.46 4.79
CA ALA A 3 0.68 29.30 5.47
C ALA A 3 0.68 29.52 6.98
N LEU A 4 0.16 28.55 7.72
CA LEU A 4 0.16 28.56 9.18
C LEU A 4 1.62 28.48 9.66
N LYS A 5 2.13 29.57 10.28
CA LYS A 5 3.54 29.67 10.66
C LYS A 5 3.84 29.08 12.05
N LYS A 6 2.83 28.97 12.92
CA LYS A 6 3.01 28.52 14.29
C LYS A 6 1.68 28.02 14.87
N VAL A 7 1.71 26.85 15.49
CA VAL A 7 0.64 26.33 16.35
C VAL A 7 1.14 26.39 17.80
N LEU A 8 0.40 27.08 18.65
CA LEU A 8 0.64 27.02 20.09
C LEU A 8 -0.42 26.10 20.72
N ALA A 9 0.02 24.99 21.22
CA ALA A 9 -0.84 24.10 21.98
C ALA A 9 -0.28 23.97 23.39
N GLY A 10 -1.12 24.24 24.39
CA GLY A 10 -0.78 24.13 25.79
C GLY A 10 -1.74 23.17 26.48
N PRO A 11 -1.26 22.13 27.20
CA PRO A 11 -2.12 21.33 28.05
C PRO A 11 -2.63 22.16 29.23
N VAL A 12 -3.85 21.86 29.65
CA VAL A 12 -4.44 22.47 30.88
C VAL A 12 -3.55 22.17 32.09
N ARG A 13 -2.85 21.02 32.08
CA ARG A 13 -1.78 20.67 33.02
C ARG A 13 -0.56 20.15 32.29
N LYS A 14 0.62 20.64 32.63
CA LYS A 14 1.88 20.10 32.11
C LYS A 14 2.05 18.66 32.60
N SER A 15 2.18 17.71 31.66
CA SER A 15 2.48 16.31 31.97
C SER A 15 3.31 15.70 30.83
N ASP A 16 4.10 14.69 31.17
CA ASP A 16 4.89 13.95 30.17
C ASP A 16 3.99 13.28 29.11
N ALA A 17 2.80 12.83 29.52
CA ALA A 17 1.81 12.26 28.61
C ALA A 17 1.33 13.28 27.57
N ALA A 18 1.03 14.51 28.00
CA ALA A 18 0.65 15.59 27.08
C ALA A 18 1.80 15.93 26.12
N ALA A 19 3.04 16.04 26.61
CA ALA A 19 4.21 16.31 25.79
C ALA A 19 4.43 15.20 24.73
N ARG A 20 4.30 13.92 25.11
CA ARG A 20 4.36 12.79 24.17
C ARG A 20 3.23 12.86 23.14
N GLY A 21 1.99 13.15 23.57
CA GLY A 21 0.85 13.29 22.68
C GLY A 21 1.06 14.36 21.61
N PHE A 22 1.59 15.53 21.98
CA PHE A 22 1.95 16.58 21.01
C PHE A 22 3.04 16.15 20.04
N LYS A 23 4.09 15.48 20.55
CA LYS A 23 5.17 14.97 19.70
C LYS A 23 4.64 13.94 18.69
N HIS A 24 3.81 13.00 19.13
CA HIS A 24 3.20 12.00 18.24
C HIS A 24 2.27 12.65 17.22
N GLY A 25 1.38 13.57 17.65
CA GLY A 25 0.47 14.27 16.75
C GLY A 25 1.20 15.10 15.68
N ALA A 26 2.29 15.78 16.05
CA ALA A 26 3.10 16.54 15.09
C ALA A 26 3.77 15.59 14.06
N ALA A 27 4.33 14.46 14.50
CA ALA A 27 4.94 13.49 13.61
C ALA A 27 3.91 12.82 12.68
N ILE A 28 2.72 12.49 13.18
CA ILE A 28 1.60 11.96 12.37
C ILE A 28 1.20 12.97 11.30
N ALA A 29 1.04 14.25 11.66
CA ALA A 29 0.68 15.30 10.72
C ALA A 29 1.76 15.50 9.65
N SER A 30 3.05 15.47 10.04
CA SER A 30 4.18 15.52 9.11
C SER A 30 4.18 14.34 8.14
N ALA A 31 3.98 13.12 8.64
CA ALA A 31 3.90 11.93 7.81
C ALA A 31 2.70 11.96 6.83
N ALA A 32 1.53 12.39 7.30
CA ALA A 32 0.36 12.56 6.43
C ALA A 32 0.61 13.62 5.33
N ALA A 33 1.37 14.67 5.64
CA ALA A 33 1.79 15.65 4.63
C ALA A 33 2.70 15.02 3.58
N VAL A 34 3.68 14.18 3.98
CA VAL A 34 4.54 13.44 3.03
C VAL A 34 3.72 12.57 2.09
N GLN A 35 2.73 11.83 2.60
CA GLN A 35 1.82 11.03 1.75
C GLN A 35 1.06 11.93 0.77
N ARG A 36 0.49 13.04 1.25
CA ARG A 36 -0.28 13.97 0.42
C ARG A 36 0.57 14.62 -0.66
N ASP A 37 1.79 15.04 -0.31
CA ASP A 37 2.70 15.69 -1.24
C ASP A 37 3.07 14.75 -2.40
N LEU A 38 3.39 13.48 -2.09
CA LEU A 38 3.71 12.48 -3.11
C LEU A 38 2.50 12.15 -3.99
N ALA A 39 1.34 11.87 -3.38
CA ALA A 39 0.17 11.43 -4.14
C ALA A 39 -0.50 12.55 -4.94
N ASN A 40 -0.29 13.83 -4.57
CA ASN A 40 -0.79 14.96 -5.34
C ASN A 40 0.04 15.31 -6.57
N LEU A 41 1.26 14.80 -6.68
CA LEU A 41 2.07 15.01 -7.88
C LEU A 41 1.38 14.44 -9.12
N PRO A 42 1.53 15.09 -10.28
CA PRO A 42 1.05 14.52 -11.53
C PRO A 42 1.90 13.31 -11.94
N ALA A 43 1.30 12.37 -12.67
CA ALA A 43 1.96 11.10 -13.02
C ALA A 43 3.19 11.26 -13.92
N ASN A 44 3.27 12.35 -14.70
CA ASN A 44 4.49 12.67 -15.47
C ASN A 44 5.67 13.11 -14.60
N VAL A 45 5.45 13.38 -13.31
CA VAL A 45 6.48 13.66 -12.31
C VAL A 45 6.65 12.45 -11.39
N CYS A 46 5.56 12.00 -10.74
CA CYS A 46 5.58 10.86 -9.83
C CYS A 46 5.56 9.53 -10.62
N THR A 47 6.68 9.22 -11.26
CA THR A 47 6.89 7.95 -11.98
C THR A 47 7.43 6.86 -11.04
N PRO A 48 7.47 5.58 -11.45
CA PRO A 48 8.12 4.52 -10.66
C PRO A 48 9.58 4.84 -10.29
N THR A 49 10.31 5.46 -11.21
CA THR A 49 11.69 5.90 -10.98
C THR A 49 11.76 7.03 -9.96
N PHE A 50 10.85 8.01 -10.03
CA PHE A 50 10.76 9.10 -9.05
C PHE A 50 10.52 8.56 -7.63
N LEU A 51 9.57 7.63 -7.44
CA LEU A 51 9.35 7.00 -6.13
C LEU A 51 10.60 6.30 -5.59
N ALA A 52 11.36 5.64 -6.47
CA ALA A 52 12.62 5.01 -6.09
C ALA A 52 13.70 6.02 -5.66
N GLU A 53 13.75 7.17 -6.33
CA GLU A 53 14.67 8.26 -5.99
C GLU A 53 14.29 8.92 -4.66
N GLU A 54 13.00 9.15 -4.41
CA GLU A 54 12.51 9.66 -3.12
C GLU A 54 12.84 8.71 -1.97
N ALA A 55 12.69 7.40 -2.17
CA ALA A 55 13.06 6.40 -1.18
C ALA A 55 14.58 6.43 -0.88
N ARG A 56 15.42 6.57 -1.91
CA ARG A 56 16.88 6.71 -1.75
C ARG A 56 17.24 8.02 -1.04
N ALA A 57 16.58 9.12 -1.40
CA ALA A 57 16.78 10.43 -0.79
C ALA A 57 16.39 10.41 0.69
N LEU A 58 15.30 9.75 1.04
CA LEU A 58 14.87 9.55 2.43
C LEU A 58 15.94 8.75 3.21
N ALA A 59 16.42 7.63 2.68
CA ALA A 59 17.45 6.82 3.33
C ALA A 59 18.77 7.60 3.48
N LYS A 60 19.12 8.48 2.52
CA LYS A 60 20.30 9.35 2.63
C LYS A 60 20.16 10.39 3.75
N ARG A 61 18.94 10.94 3.95
CA ARG A 61 18.67 11.93 5.01
C ARG A 61 18.58 11.30 6.42
N GLN A 62 18.17 10.04 6.50
CA GLN A 62 17.89 9.34 7.77
C GLN A 62 18.81 8.13 7.93
N LYS A 63 19.84 8.24 8.78
CA LYS A 63 20.85 7.16 8.97
C LYS A 63 20.27 5.82 9.46
N SER A 64 19.09 5.82 10.06
CA SER A 64 18.38 4.63 10.52
C SER A 64 17.59 3.92 9.42
N LEU A 65 17.58 4.50 8.20
CA LEU A 65 16.90 3.94 7.02
C LEU A 65 17.94 3.47 6.00
N THR A 66 17.62 2.37 5.36
CA THR A 66 18.30 1.91 4.14
C THR A 66 17.30 1.76 3.02
N ALA A 67 17.72 1.99 1.78
CA ALA A 67 16.91 1.81 0.60
C ALA A 67 17.65 0.90 -0.40
N ARG A 68 16.96 -0.16 -0.83
CA ARG A 68 17.37 -1.01 -1.94
C ARG A 68 16.30 -0.95 -3.02
N VAL A 69 16.70 -0.66 -4.23
CA VAL A 69 15.80 -0.59 -5.39
C VAL A 69 16.21 -1.67 -6.38
N LEU A 70 15.25 -2.54 -6.69
CA LEU A 70 15.38 -3.54 -7.74
C LEU A 70 14.91 -2.89 -9.05
N ASP A 71 15.77 -2.91 -10.05
CA ASP A 71 15.44 -2.60 -11.45
C ASP A 71 14.72 -3.79 -12.12
N GLU A 72 14.31 -3.64 -13.36
CA GLU A 72 13.60 -4.68 -14.10
C GLU A 72 14.39 -5.99 -14.14
N ALA A 73 15.71 -5.94 -14.37
CA ALA A 73 16.53 -7.14 -14.39
C ALA A 73 16.58 -7.86 -13.04
N ALA A 74 16.63 -7.11 -11.95
CA ALA A 74 16.57 -7.67 -10.60
C ALA A 74 15.16 -8.21 -10.26
N ILE A 75 14.09 -7.51 -10.65
CA ILE A 75 12.69 -7.96 -10.51
C ILE A 75 12.51 -9.30 -11.26
N ARG A 76 13.08 -9.42 -12.47
CA ARG A 76 13.05 -10.64 -13.27
C ARG A 76 13.81 -11.79 -12.58
N ARG A 77 14.97 -11.52 -11.98
CA ARG A 77 15.71 -12.53 -11.17
C ARG A 77 14.94 -13.00 -9.94
N GLU A 78 14.14 -12.12 -9.33
CA GLU A 78 13.24 -12.46 -8.22
C GLU A 78 11.95 -13.16 -8.70
N LYS A 79 11.81 -13.41 -10.00
CA LYS A 79 10.68 -14.11 -10.63
C LYS A 79 9.33 -13.43 -10.37
N MET A 80 9.28 -12.11 -10.24
CA MET A 80 8.06 -11.33 -10.02
C MET A 80 7.29 -11.17 -11.33
N GLY A 81 6.75 -12.27 -11.87
CA GLY A 81 6.14 -12.29 -13.20
C GLY A 81 4.81 -11.55 -13.27
N CYS A 82 4.05 -11.51 -12.18
CA CYS A 82 2.80 -10.74 -12.13
C CYS A 82 3.07 -9.22 -12.16
N LEU A 83 4.08 -8.75 -11.44
CA LEU A 83 4.52 -7.35 -11.48
C LEU A 83 5.02 -6.97 -12.87
N LEU A 84 5.82 -7.83 -13.50
CA LEU A 84 6.34 -7.59 -14.84
C LEU A 84 5.22 -7.57 -15.89
N ALA A 85 4.20 -8.42 -15.77
CA ALA A 85 3.06 -8.45 -16.66
C ALA A 85 2.32 -7.10 -16.69
N VAL A 86 2.09 -6.49 -15.51
CA VAL A 86 1.46 -5.17 -15.41
C VAL A 86 2.30 -4.09 -16.08
N SER A 87 3.61 -4.10 -15.85
CA SER A 87 4.50 -3.03 -16.30
C SER A 87 4.85 -3.06 -17.78
N GLN A 88 4.63 -4.19 -18.49
CA GLN A 88 5.16 -4.38 -19.85
C GLN A 88 4.55 -3.47 -20.91
N GLY A 89 3.37 -2.88 -20.64
CA GLY A 89 2.74 -1.89 -21.50
C GLY A 89 3.26 -0.46 -21.33
N SER A 90 4.09 -0.19 -20.31
CA SER A 90 4.63 1.14 -20.08
C SER A 90 6.06 1.31 -20.60
N ARG A 91 6.41 2.55 -20.99
CA ARG A 91 7.79 2.95 -21.24
C ARG A 91 8.54 3.30 -19.96
N GLN A 92 7.84 3.52 -18.83
CA GLN A 92 8.45 3.71 -17.53
C GLN A 92 8.91 2.36 -16.97
N PRO A 93 10.19 2.22 -16.64
CA PRO A 93 10.69 0.95 -16.12
C PRO A 93 10.13 0.67 -14.72
N PRO A 94 9.73 -0.57 -14.43
CA PRO A 94 9.26 -0.95 -13.11
C PRO A 94 10.35 -0.79 -12.05
N ARG A 95 9.95 -0.52 -10.81
CA ARG A 95 10.84 -0.47 -9.66
C ARG A 95 10.22 -1.26 -8.51
N PHE A 96 11.01 -2.12 -7.90
CA PHE A 96 10.62 -2.71 -6.62
C PHE A 96 11.50 -2.12 -5.53
N ILE A 97 10.88 -1.40 -4.59
CA ILE A 97 11.58 -0.59 -3.60
C ILE A 97 11.48 -1.29 -2.26
N VAL A 98 12.62 -1.49 -1.62
CA VAL A 98 12.73 -2.00 -0.24
C VAL A 98 13.32 -0.90 0.62
N LEU A 99 12.51 -0.36 1.52
CA LEU A 99 12.93 0.56 2.57
C LEU A 99 12.99 -0.19 3.90
N GLU A 100 14.07 -0.07 4.64
CA GLU A 100 14.21 -0.75 5.92
C GLU A 100 14.64 0.24 7.00
N TYR A 101 13.82 0.34 8.04
CA TYR A 101 14.09 1.11 9.25
C TYR A 101 14.41 0.17 10.42
N ARG A 102 15.52 0.44 11.12
CA ARG A 102 15.91 -0.29 12.33
C ARG A 102 16.08 0.68 13.50
N GLY A 103 15.14 0.62 14.45
CA GLY A 103 15.08 1.50 15.63
C GLY A 103 16.02 1.11 16.77
N GLY A 104 16.85 0.09 16.62
CA GLY A 104 17.80 -0.37 17.63
C GLY A 104 18.46 -1.70 17.29
N LYS A 105 19.48 -2.09 18.05
CA LYS A 105 20.23 -3.34 17.84
C LYS A 105 19.41 -4.60 18.16
N SER A 106 18.44 -4.49 19.06
CA SER A 106 17.58 -5.58 19.55
C SER A 106 16.14 -5.41 19.05
N ALA A 107 15.94 -4.86 17.86
CA ALA A 107 14.61 -4.68 17.30
C ALA A 107 13.91 -6.03 17.11
N PRO A 108 12.60 -6.13 17.45
CA PRO A 108 11.82 -7.36 17.26
C PRO A 108 11.69 -7.73 15.78
N PRO A 109 11.13 -8.92 15.46
CA PRO A 109 10.79 -9.26 14.09
C PRO A 109 9.98 -8.14 13.43
N PRO A 110 10.24 -7.82 12.14
CA PRO A 110 9.73 -6.60 11.53
C PRO A 110 8.20 -6.59 11.36
N VAL A 111 7.65 -5.37 11.38
CA VAL A 111 6.38 -5.08 10.70
C VAL A 111 6.72 -4.77 9.25
N VAL A 112 6.09 -5.49 8.32
CA VAL A 112 6.24 -5.24 6.88
C VAL A 112 5.02 -4.49 6.37
N LEU A 113 5.25 -3.34 5.75
CA LEU A 113 4.24 -2.53 5.07
C LEU A 113 4.44 -2.69 3.56
N VAL A 114 3.41 -3.12 2.86
CA VAL A 114 3.43 -3.33 1.41
C VAL A 114 2.53 -2.29 0.75
N GLY A 115 3.07 -1.45 -0.13
CA GLY A 115 2.32 -0.38 -0.78
C GLY A 115 2.08 -0.64 -2.27
N LYS A 116 0.82 -0.53 -2.72
CA LYS A 116 0.50 -0.42 -4.14
C LYS A 116 1.13 0.87 -4.67
N GLY A 117 1.93 0.75 -5.73
CA GLY A 117 2.66 1.85 -6.33
C GLY A 117 2.36 2.03 -7.82
N VAL A 118 1.11 1.90 -8.25
CA VAL A 118 0.71 2.17 -9.63
C VAL A 118 0.67 3.69 -9.82
N THR A 119 1.70 4.25 -10.44
CA THR A 119 1.86 5.70 -10.55
C THR A 119 0.91 6.34 -11.56
N PHE A 120 0.43 5.57 -12.50
CA PHE A 120 -0.73 5.88 -13.34
C PHE A 120 -1.40 4.60 -13.81
N ASP A 121 -2.72 4.56 -13.73
CA ASP A 121 -3.52 3.39 -14.09
C ASP A 121 -4.56 3.74 -15.15
N THR A 122 -4.34 3.27 -16.38
CA THR A 122 -5.31 3.37 -17.46
C THR A 122 -6.27 2.18 -17.52
N GLY A 123 -6.04 1.14 -16.69
CA GLY A 123 -6.66 -0.17 -16.83
C GLY A 123 -5.93 -1.11 -17.79
N GLY A 124 -4.93 -0.62 -18.53
CA GLY A 124 -4.25 -1.40 -19.56
C GLY A 124 -5.18 -1.66 -20.76
N ILE A 125 -5.18 -2.89 -21.30
CA ILE A 125 -6.08 -3.29 -22.42
C ILE A 125 -7.55 -3.26 -21.98
N SER A 126 -7.86 -3.59 -20.72
CA SER A 126 -9.19 -3.38 -20.11
C SER A 126 -9.36 -1.91 -19.73
N LEU A 127 -9.36 -1.02 -20.74
CA LEU A 127 -9.24 0.43 -20.61
C LEU A 127 -10.38 1.03 -19.78
N LYS A 128 -10.04 1.88 -18.81
CA LYS A 128 -10.99 2.66 -18.02
C LYS A 128 -11.72 3.70 -18.88
N ASP A 129 -12.93 4.07 -18.45
CA ASP A 129 -13.63 5.21 -19.04
C ASP A 129 -12.83 6.52 -18.83
N PRO A 130 -12.79 7.42 -19.84
CA PRO A 130 -12.02 8.66 -19.75
C PRO A 130 -12.39 9.58 -18.57
N PRO A 131 -13.67 9.76 -18.18
CA PRO A 131 -14.03 10.57 -17.04
C PRO A 131 -13.44 10.01 -15.74
N GLY A 132 -12.65 10.84 -15.03
CA GLY A 132 -11.99 10.45 -13.77
C GLY A 132 -10.67 9.70 -13.93
N MET A 133 -10.23 9.39 -15.16
CA MET A 133 -8.93 8.71 -15.38
C MET A 133 -7.76 9.56 -14.86
N ASP A 134 -7.85 10.89 -14.86
CA ASP A 134 -6.85 11.79 -14.31
C ASP A 134 -6.66 11.65 -12.79
N GLU A 135 -7.64 11.06 -12.08
CA GLU A 135 -7.55 10.74 -10.67
C GLU A 135 -6.70 9.47 -10.41
N MET A 136 -6.40 8.71 -11.45
CA MET A 136 -5.56 7.51 -11.35
C MET A 136 -4.08 7.81 -11.04
N LYS A 137 -3.69 9.08 -10.96
CA LYS A 137 -2.44 9.51 -10.31
C LYS A 137 -2.40 9.18 -8.81
N PHE A 138 -3.57 9.03 -8.16
CA PHE A 138 -3.66 8.66 -6.74
C PHE A 138 -3.49 7.16 -6.50
N ASP A 139 -3.37 6.36 -7.54
CA ASP A 139 -3.32 4.89 -7.44
C ASP A 139 -2.00 4.35 -6.86
N MET A 140 -1.10 5.24 -6.50
CA MET A 140 0.12 5.01 -5.73
C MET A 140 0.03 5.46 -4.26
N SER A 141 -1.17 5.75 -3.75
CA SER A 141 -1.36 6.21 -2.36
C SER A 141 -0.88 5.20 -1.33
N GLY A 142 -0.93 3.90 -1.63
CA GLY A 142 -0.35 2.86 -0.79
C GLY A 142 1.16 2.99 -0.65
N ALA A 143 1.87 3.22 -1.76
CA ALA A 143 3.30 3.47 -1.76
C ALA A 143 3.68 4.74 -0.98
N ALA A 144 2.90 5.81 -1.16
CA ALA A 144 3.11 7.07 -0.45
C ALA A 144 2.90 6.90 1.07
N ALA A 145 1.90 6.11 1.50
CA ALA A 145 1.67 5.79 2.90
C ALA A 145 2.82 4.99 3.51
N VAL A 146 3.41 4.04 2.77
CA VAL A 146 4.59 3.30 3.21
C VAL A 146 5.77 4.24 3.43
N ILE A 147 6.10 5.13 2.49
CA ILE A 147 7.18 6.12 2.64
C ILE A 147 6.91 7.02 3.85
N ALA A 148 5.68 7.48 4.03
CA ALA A 148 5.26 8.32 5.15
C ALA A 148 5.45 7.61 6.51
N CYS A 149 5.06 6.34 6.61
CA CYS A 149 5.21 5.54 7.83
C CYS A 149 6.69 5.28 8.19
N LEU A 150 7.55 5.02 7.20
CA LEU A 150 8.98 4.87 7.44
C LEU A 150 9.63 6.20 7.88
N THR A 151 9.17 7.33 7.31
CA THR A 151 9.59 8.66 7.73
C THR A 151 9.23 8.91 9.19
N LEU A 152 7.97 8.63 9.60
CA LEU A 152 7.49 8.74 10.97
C LEU A 152 8.30 7.87 11.94
N ALA A 153 8.53 6.60 11.58
CA ALA A 153 9.28 5.68 12.42
C ALA A 153 10.70 6.19 12.71
N ALA A 154 11.35 6.77 11.69
CA ALA A 154 12.68 7.36 11.81
C ALA A 154 12.67 8.67 12.63
N GLU A 155 11.68 9.55 12.41
CA GLU A 155 11.53 10.82 13.12
C GLU A 155 11.28 10.59 14.62
N LEU A 156 10.38 9.69 14.97
CA LEU A 156 10.07 9.34 16.35
C LEU A 156 11.11 8.41 17.00
N ARG A 157 12.02 7.85 16.21
CA ARG A 157 13.03 6.85 16.67
C ARG A 157 12.34 5.68 17.37
N LEU A 158 11.29 5.14 16.76
CA LEU A 158 10.53 4.03 17.34
C LEU A 158 11.45 2.81 17.54
N PRO A 159 11.39 2.11 18.68
CA PRO A 159 12.20 0.91 18.94
C PRO A 159 11.64 -0.31 18.19
N LEU A 160 11.43 -0.17 16.87
CA LEU A 160 10.87 -1.16 15.96
C LEU A 160 11.83 -1.46 14.81
N HIS A 161 11.62 -2.61 14.19
CA HIS A 161 12.08 -2.90 12.85
C HIS A 161 10.88 -2.80 11.90
N VAL A 162 10.93 -1.89 10.92
CA VAL A 162 9.87 -1.70 9.93
C VAL A 162 10.45 -1.84 8.53
N VAL A 163 9.83 -2.66 7.70
CA VAL A 163 10.21 -2.84 6.30
C VAL A 163 9.09 -2.35 5.41
N GLY A 164 9.39 -1.43 4.53
CA GLY A 164 8.48 -0.97 3.47
C GLY A 164 8.82 -1.66 2.15
N LEU A 165 7.83 -2.27 1.51
CA LEU A 165 7.93 -2.85 0.18
C LEU A 165 6.99 -2.10 -0.74
N ILE A 166 7.50 -1.59 -1.86
CA ILE A 166 6.71 -0.84 -2.83
C ILE A 166 6.90 -1.45 -4.21
N ALA A 167 5.81 -1.94 -4.79
CA ALA A 167 5.76 -2.39 -6.18
C ALA A 167 5.34 -1.20 -7.06
N ALA A 168 6.32 -0.51 -7.68
CA ALA A 168 6.09 0.71 -8.44
C ALA A 168 6.10 0.43 -9.94
N VAL A 169 4.95 0.69 -10.60
CA VAL A 169 4.71 0.46 -12.03
C VAL A 169 3.76 1.50 -12.60
N GLU A 170 3.61 1.53 -13.91
CA GLU A 170 2.44 2.08 -14.61
C GLU A 170 1.67 0.96 -15.30
N ASN A 171 0.35 1.08 -15.37
CA ASN A 171 -0.53 0.19 -16.14
C ASN A 171 -1.04 0.93 -17.39
N MET A 172 -0.45 0.63 -18.54
CA MET A 172 -0.68 1.35 -19.79
C MET A 172 -1.12 0.42 -20.93
N PRO A 173 -1.99 0.88 -21.83
CA PRO A 173 -2.29 0.16 -23.08
C PRO A 173 -1.15 0.38 -24.07
N ASP A 174 -0.65 -0.72 -24.62
CA ASP A 174 0.41 -0.71 -25.66
C ASP A 174 0.37 -2.02 -26.44
N GLY A 175 1.06 -2.09 -27.55
CA GLY A 175 1.21 -3.33 -28.32
C GLY A 175 1.96 -4.45 -27.58
N LYS A 176 2.64 -4.15 -26.48
CA LYS A 176 3.30 -5.11 -25.59
C LYS A 176 2.54 -5.36 -24.29
N ALA A 177 1.44 -4.64 -24.04
CA ALA A 177 0.67 -4.78 -22.81
C ALA A 177 0.13 -6.21 -22.64
N VAL A 178 0.01 -6.61 -21.39
CA VAL A 178 -0.68 -7.87 -21.04
C VAL A 178 -2.12 -7.83 -21.52
N LYS A 179 -2.59 -8.94 -22.06
CA LYS A 179 -3.94 -9.07 -22.63
C LYS A 179 -4.84 -9.89 -21.70
N PRO A 180 -6.12 -9.61 -21.65
CA PRO A 180 -7.08 -10.54 -21.05
C PRO A 180 -6.92 -11.97 -21.60
N GLY A 181 -6.79 -12.95 -20.71
CA GLY A 181 -6.49 -14.35 -21.04
C GLY A 181 -5.01 -14.72 -20.97
N ASP A 182 -4.09 -13.76 -20.86
CA ASP A 182 -2.68 -14.08 -20.63
C ASP A 182 -2.49 -14.69 -19.22
N ILE A 183 -1.52 -15.58 -19.08
CA ILE A 183 -1.18 -16.22 -17.80
C ILE A 183 0.19 -15.73 -17.35
N ALA A 184 0.25 -15.20 -16.14
CA ALA A 184 1.48 -14.80 -15.48
C ALA A 184 1.86 -15.77 -14.37
N THR A 185 3.16 -16.05 -14.20
CA THR A 185 3.67 -16.83 -13.07
C THR A 185 4.21 -15.88 -12.01
N SER A 186 3.63 -15.92 -10.82
CA SER A 186 4.08 -15.12 -9.67
C SER A 186 5.43 -15.59 -9.11
N SER A 187 6.03 -14.78 -8.27
CA SER A 187 7.27 -15.13 -7.56
C SER A 187 7.13 -16.34 -6.62
N SER A 188 5.90 -16.70 -6.24
CA SER A 188 5.61 -17.92 -5.46
C SER A 188 5.58 -19.20 -6.30
N GLY A 189 5.59 -19.07 -7.64
CA GLY A 189 5.43 -20.17 -8.59
C GLY A 189 3.98 -20.43 -8.98
N GLN A 190 3.00 -19.82 -8.33
CA GLN A 190 1.58 -19.92 -8.69
C GLN A 190 1.31 -19.16 -9.99
N THR A 191 0.47 -19.76 -10.84
CA THR A 191 0.04 -19.17 -12.11
C THR A 191 -1.28 -18.41 -11.94
N VAL A 192 -1.39 -17.26 -12.59
CA VAL A 192 -2.56 -16.38 -12.52
C VAL A 192 -3.06 -16.10 -13.94
N GLU A 193 -4.30 -16.46 -14.23
CA GLU A 193 -4.99 -16.04 -15.45
C GLU A 193 -5.48 -14.60 -15.27
N ILE A 194 -5.02 -13.71 -16.16
CA ILE A 194 -5.36 -12.29 -16.10
C ILE A 194 -6.59 -12.06 -16.98
N LEU A 195 -7.78 -12.13 -16.39
CA LEU A 195 -9.05 -11.91 -17.09
C LEU A 195 -9.42 -10.43 -17.26
N ASN A 196 -8.89 -9.59 -16.37
CA ASN A 196 -9.09 -8.14 -16.40
C ASN A 196 -7.78 -7.44 -16.06
N THR A 197 -7.24 -6.66 -16.99
CA THR A 197 -5.97 -5.94 -16.80
C THR A 197 -6.12 -4.69 -15.92
N ASP A 198 -7.35 -4.24 -15.64
CA ASP A 198 -7.68 -3.18 -14.65
C ASP A 198 -7.74 -3.71 -13.20
N ALA A 199 -7.44 -4.98 -13.00
CA ALA A 199 -7.22 -5.59 -11.68
C ALA A 199 -5.72 -5.87 -11.46
N GLU A 200 -4.90 -4.90 -11.75
CA GLU A 200 -3.42 -4.91 -11.78
C GLU A 200 -2.81 -4.78 -10.38
N GLY A 201 -3.46 -4.03 -9.49
CA GLY A 201 -2.95 -3.77 -8.15
C GLY A 201 -2.68 -5.05 -7.37
N ARG A 202 -3.59 -6.02 -7.43
CA ARG A 202 -3.40 -7.32 -6.77
C ARG A 202 -2.29 -8.15 -7.42
N LEU A 203 -2.02 -7.97 -8.71
CA LEU A 203 -0.95 -8.66 -9.43
C LEU A 203 0.43 -8.18 -8.97
N ILE A 204 0.63 -6.87 -8.80
CA ILE A 204 1.89 -6.36 -8.30
C ILE A 204 2.08 -6.64 -6.80
N LEU A 205 0.96 -6.64 -6.03
CA LEU A 205 0.99 -6.91 -4.60
C LEU A 205 1.27 -8.37 -4.28
N CYS A 206 0.81 -9.34 -5.07
CA CYS A 206 1.04 -10.75 -4.82
C CYS A 206 2.54 -11.10 -4.79
N ASP A 207 3.32 -10.56 -5.72
CA ASP A 207 4.78 -10.72 -5.75
C ASP A 207 5.45 -10.02 -4.56
N ALA A 208 4.96 -8.84 -4.18
CA ALA A 208 5.47 -8.10 -3.03
C ALA A 208 5.17 -8.82 -1.69
N LEU A 209 3.97 -9.38 -1.54
CA LEU A 209 3.57 -10.15 -0.36
C LEU A 209 4.39 -11.44 -0.23
N HIS A 210 4.59 -12.16 -1.34
CA HIS A 210 5.49 -13.32 -1.33
C HIS A 210 6.94 -12.92 -0.96
N TYR A 211 7.41 -11.80 -1.48
CA TYR A 211 8.74 -11.27 -1.14
C TYR A 211 8.88 -10.92 0.34
N ALA A 212 7.80 -10.47 1.01
CA ALA A 212 7.79 -10.12 2.43
C ALA A 212 8.19 -11.29 3.35
N ARG A 213 7.92 -12.53 2.96
CA ARG A 213 8.24 -13.75 3.75
C ARG A 213 9.71 -13.86 4.16
N ARG A 214 10.63 -13.34 3.34
CA ARG A 214 12.07 -13.38 3.62
C ARG A 214 12.50 -12.63 4.87
N PHE A 215 11.67 -11.68 5.31
CA PHE A 215 11.92 -10.88 6.51
C PHE A 215 11.41 -11.57 7.78
N ARG A 216 10.70 -12.70 7.69
CA ARG A 216 10.04 -13.38 8.82
C ARG A 216 9.25 -12.38 9.68
N PRO A 217 8.27 -11.70 9.11
CA PRO A 217 7.59 -10.58 9.76
C PRO A 217 6.75 -11.02 10.95
N ALA A 218 6.66 -10.15 11.97
CA ALA A 218 5.68 -10.27 13.04
C ALA A 218 4.27 -9.88 12.59
N ALA A 219 4.16 -9.04 11.56
CA ALA A 219 2.91 -8.69 10.89
C ALA A 219 3.22 -8.13 9.50
N VAL A 220 2.32 -8.38 8.55
CA VAL A 220 2.33 -7.82 7.20
C VAL A 220 1.05 -7.03 6.99
N LEU A 221 1.18 -5.78 6.55
CA LEU A 221 0.06 -4.94 6.16
C LEU A 221 0.25 -4.51 4.72
N ASP A 222 -0.69 -4.81 3.84
CA ASP A 222 -0.67 -4.19 2.53
C ASP A 222 -1.74 -3.11 2.41
N ILE A 223 -1.40 -2.06 1.67
CA ILE A 223 -2.17 -0.83 1.53
C ILE A 223 -2.34 -0.54 0.05
N ALA A 224 -3.58 -0.46 -0.41
CA ALA A 224 -3.88 -0.24 -1.81
C ALA A 224 -5.19 0.51 -2.05
N THR A 225 -5.20 1.38 -3.02
CA THR A 225 -6.39 1.85 -3.73
C THR A 225 -6.83 0.72 -4.66
N LEU A 226 -7.50 -0.31 -4.10
CA LEU A 226 -7.58 -1.58 -4.80
C LEU A 226 -8.87 -1.76 -5.58
N THR A 227 -10.02 -1.44 -4.98
CA THR A 227 -11.29 -1.79 -5.61
C THR A 227 -12.33 -0.68 -5.56
N GLY A 228 -13.00 -0.44 -6.69
CA GLY A 228 -14.23 0.34 -6.71
C GLY A 228 -15.35 -0.34 -5.89
N ALA A 229 -15.31 -1.66 -5.75
CA ALA A 229 -16.24 -2.42 -4.93
C ALA A 229 -16.17 -2.02 -3.44
N CYS A 230 -15.00 -1.71 -2.92
CA CYS A 230 -14.83 -1.18 -1.56
C CYS A 230 -15.49 0.20 -1.42
N VAL A 231 -15.36 1.07 -2.43
CA VAL A 231 -16.03 2.38 -2.46
C VAL A 231 -17.55 2.21 -2.46
N VAL A 232 -18.09 1.27 -3.24
CA VAL A 232 -19.53 0.97 -3.28
C VAL A 232 -20.02 0.47 -1.92
N ALA A 233 -19.23 -0.39 -1.24
CA ALA A 233 -19.62 -0.98 0.04
C ALA A 233 -19.55 -0.01 1.23
N LEU A 234 -18.47 0.79 1.32
CA LEU A 234 -18.12 1.58 2.51
C LEU A 234 -18.11 3.09 2.26
N GLY A 235 -18.28 3.55 1.02
CA GLY A 235 -18.19 4.96 0.65
C GLY A 235 -16.80 5.54 0.88
N HIS A 236 -16.76 6.79 1.38
CA HIS A 236 -15.53 7.56 1.54
C HIS A 236 -15.12 7.79 3.01
N HIS A 237 -15.77 7.11 3.95
CA HIS A 237 -15.55 7.34 5.39
C HIS A 237 -14.71 6.24 6.06
N HIS A 238 -14.82 5.01 5.60
CA HIS A 238 -14.09 3.86 6.15
C HIS A 238 -13.25 3.19 5.06
N SER A 239 -12.01 2.85 5.39
CA SER A 239 -11.20 1.95 4.57
C SER A 239 -11.68 0.51 4.77
N GLY A 240 -11.61 -0.32 3.75
CA GLY A 240 -11.86 -1.76 3.90
C GLY A 240 -10.70 -2.43 4.64
N LEU A 241 -11.00 -3.33 5.57
CA LEU A 241 -10.02 -4.11 6.30
C LEU A 241 -10.34 -5.60 6.17
N MET A 242 -9.43 -6.40 5.65
CA MET A 242 -9.51 -7.85 5.60
C MET A 242 -8.20 -8.45 6.10
N GLY A 243 -8.23 -9.68 6.61
CA GLY A 243 -7.01 -10.31 7.09
C GLY A 243 -7.25 -11.70 7.67
N ASN A 244 -6.17 -12.37 8.03
CA ASN A 244 -6.16 -13.75 8.51
C ASN A 244 -5.74 -13.89 9.99
N ASP A 245 -5.57 -12.77 10.70
CA ASP A 245 -5.18 -12.74 12.13
C ASP A 245 -6.08 -11.77 12.90
N GLU A 246 -6.95 -12.29 13.74
CA GLU A 246 -7.94 -11.51 14.50
C GLU A 246 -7.30 -10.53 15.48
N ALA A 247 -6.14 -10.85 16.04
CA ALA A 247 -5.44 -9.94 16.95
C ALA A 247 -4.86 -8.74 16.19
N LEU A 248 -4.36 -8.95 14.98
CA LEU A 248 -3.89 -7.89 14.09
C LEU A 248 -5.05 -7.02 13.62
N ILE A 249 -6.16 -7.63 13.20
CA ILE A 249 -7.39 -6.93 12.80
C ILE A 249 -7.86 -6.01 13.94
N LYS A 250 -7.98 -6.55 15.15
CA LYS A 250 -8.38 -5.74 16.32
C LYS A 250 -7.42 -4.56 16.58
N GLN A 251 -6.12 -4.75 16.45
CA GLN A 251 -5.15 -3.66 16.62
C GLN A 251 -5.37 -2.54 15.60
N LEU A 252 -5.69 -2.88 14.35
CA LEU A 252 -5.93 -1.90 13.28
C LEU A 252 -7.27 -1.18 13.45
N LEU A 253 -8.34 -1.88 13.84
CA LEU A 253 -9.62 -1.26 14.18
C LEU A 253 -9.46 -0.25 15.33
N ASP A 254 -8.80 -0.65 16.41
CA ASP A 254 -8.54 0.21 17.55
C ASP A 254 -7.66 1.42 17.18
N ALA A 255 -6.65 1.23 16.34
CA ALA A 255 -5.80 2.31 15.83
C ALA A 255 -6.60 3.31 14.99
N GLY A 256 -7.44 2.80 14.09
CA GLY A 256 -8.32 3.63 13.26
C GLY A 256 -9.28 4.50 14.05
N VAL A 257 -9.82 3.97 15.16
CA VAL A 257 -10.69 4.74 16.06
C VAL A 257 -9.90 5.86 16.77
N ARG A 258 -8.71 5.54 17.33
CA ARG A 258 -7.89 6.54 18.04
C ARG A 258 -7.34 7.64 17.13
N ALA A 259 -6.99 7.27 15.89
CA ALA A 259 -6.46 8.20 14.90
C ALA A 259 -7.54 8.96 14.12
N GLU A 260 -8.84 8.68 14.37
CA GLU A 260 -9.98 9.17 13.57
C GLU A 260 -9.86 8.86 12.06
N ASP A 261 -9.11 7.81 11.75
CA ASP A 261 -8.86 7.28 10.39
C ASP A 261 -9.40 5.84 10.32
N ARG A 262 -10.73 5.74 10.36
CA ARG A 262 -11.44 4.48 10.61
C ARG A 262 -11.37 3.53 9.43
N CYS A 263 -11.27 2.23 9.76
CA CYS A 263 -11.49 1.13 8.84
C CYS A 263 -12.64 0.24 9.35
N TRP A 264 -13.16 -0.61 8.46
CA TRP A 264 -14.22 -1.54 8.76
C TRP A 264 -13.85 -2.93 8.25
N GLN A 265 -13.99 -3.95 9.11
CA GLN A 265 -13.67 -5.33 8.75
C GLN A 265 -14.74 -5.89 7.79
N LEU A 266 -14.27 -6.43 6.67
CA LEU A 266 -15.06 -7.23 5.74
C LEU A 266 -14.67 -8.70 5.88
N PRO A 267 -15.58 -9.64 5.57
CA PRO A 267 -15.31 -11.07 5.71
C PRO A 267 -14.18 -11.52 4.79
N LEU A 268 -13.47 -12.57 5.22
CA LEU A 268 -12.45 -13.25 4.42
C LEU A 268 -12.59 -14.77 4.68
N THR A 269 -13.54 -15.41 3.98
CA THR A 269 -13.78 -16.84 4.10
C THR A 269 -13.42 -17.58 2.81
N GLU A 270 -13.21 -18.90 2.91
CA GLU A 270 -12.69 -19.70 1.79
C GLU A 270 -13.65 -19.78 0.60
N GLU A 271 -14.94 -19.67 0.83
CA GLU A 271 -15.99 -19.73 -0.21
C GLU A 271 -15.77 -18.67 -1.30
N TYR A 272 -15.23 -17.50 -0.95
CA TYR A 272 -14.95 -16.46 -1.94
C TYR A 272 -13.84 -16.87 -2.94
N PHE A 273 -13.03 -17.88 -2.62
CA PHE A 273 -12.03 -18.39 -3.54
C PHE A 273 -12.66 -19.13 -4.73
N ASP A 274 -13.84 -19.70 -4.56
CA ASP A 274 -14.54 -20.38 -5.66
C ASP A 274 -14.79 -19.46 -6.87
N GLN A 275 -14.92 -18.15 -6.62
CA GLN A 275 -15.08 -17.15 -7.67
C GLN A 275 -13.78 -16.89 -8.46
N LEU A 276 -12.63 -17.27 -7.91
CA LEU A 276 -11.31 -17.06 -8.54
C LEU A 276 -10.81 -18.29 -9.31
N LYS A 277 -11.59 -19.37 -9.39
CA LYS A 277 -11.19 -20.58 -10.12
C LYS A 277 -10.94 -20.27 -11.59
N SER A 278 -9.88 -20.82 -12.14
CA SER A 278 -9.53 -20.75 -13.55
C SER A 278 -9.46 -22.17 -14.14
N ASN A 279 -9.77 -22.28 -15.42
CA ASN A 279 -9.58 -23.53 -16.17
C ASN A 279 -8.17 -23.67 -16.75
N PHE A 280 -7.36 -22.61 -16.73
CA PHE A 280 -6.08 -22.53 -17.45
C PHE A 280 -4.89 -22.20 -16.54
N ALA A 281 -5.14 -21.73 -15.31
CA ALA A 281 -4.12 -21.40 -14.33
C ALA A 281 -4.55 -21.89 -12.93
N ASP A 282 -3.71 -21.69 -11.92
CA ASP A 282 -4.09 -22.04 -10.53
C ASP A 282 -5.31 -21.23 -10.08
N PHE A 283 -5.43 -19.97 -10.50
CA PHE A 283 -6.61 -19.12 -10.31
C PHE A 283 -6.57 -17.88 -11.22
N ALA A 284 -7.72 -17.19 -11.31
CA ALA A 284 -7.85 -15.94 -12.05
C ALA A 284 -7.60 -14.71 -11.16
N ASN A 285 -7.27 -13.56 -11.77
CA ASN A 285 -7.07 -12.31 -11.02
C ASN A 285 -8.38 -11.63 -10.59
N VAL A 286 -9.53 -12.01 -11.14
CA VAL A 286 -10.84 -11.47 -10.79
C VAL A 286 -11.87 -12.58 -10.64
N GLY A 287 -12.86 -12.37 -9.75
CA GLY A 287 -13.94 -13.29 -9.45
C GLY A 287 -15.34 -12.79 -9.84
N GLY A 288 -15.42 -11.91 -10.83
CA GLY A 288 -16.68 -11.27 -11.19
C GLY A 288 -16.99 -10.01 -10.39
N ARG A 289 -18.25 -9.55 -10.43
CA ARG A 289 -18.67 -8.29 -9.83
C ARG A 289 -18.98 -8.40 -8.33
N ASP A 290 -19.55 -9.53 -7.91
CA ASP A 290 -20.07 -9.70 -6.57
C ASP A 290 -18.95 -9.89 -5.54
N GLY A 291 -19.01 -9.14 -4.44
CA GLY A 291 -18.00 -9.21 -3.39
C GLY A 291 -16.59 -8.79 -3.83
N GLY A 292 -16.46 -7.91 -4.83
CA GLY A 292 -15.19 -7.59 -5.49
C GLY A 292 -14.05 -7.17 -4.57
N ALA A 293 -14.33 -6.47 -3.46
CA ALA A 293 -13.31 -6.14 -2.45
C ALA A 293 -12.84 -7.40 -1.69
N ILE A 294 -13.77 -8.31 -1.40
CA ILE A 294 -13.47 -9.53 -0.66
C ILE A 294 -12.70 -10.52 -1.55
N THR A 295 -13.12 -10.70 -2.80
CA THR A 295 -12.41 -11.57 -3.75
C THR A 295 -11.00 -11.06 -4.06
N ALA A 296 -10.81 -9.72 -4.09
CA ALA A 296 -9.47 -9.12 -4.21
C ALA A 296 -8.58 -9.47 -2.99
N ALA A 297 -9.10 -9.34 -1.77
CA ALA A 297 -8.39 -9.72 -0.57
C ALA A 297 -8.15 -11.25 -0.50
N THR A 298 -9.12 -12.06 -0.94
CA THR A 298 -8.98 -13.52 -1.04
C THR A 298 -7.85 -13.91 -1.98
N PHE A 299 -7.72 -13.22 -3.12
CA PHE A 299 -6.57 -13.39 -4.03
C PHE A 299 -5.26 -13.09 -3.31
N LEU A 300 -5.13 -11.95 -2.62
CA LEU A 300 -3.91 -11.56 -1.89
C LEU A 300 -3.58 -12.57 -0.77
N GLY A 301 -4.59 -13.08 -0.07
CA GLY A 301 -4.45 -14.07 0.99
C GLY A 301 -3.71 -15.35 0.57
N LYS A 302 -3.78 -15.73 -0.72
CA LYS A 302 -3.03 -16.89 -1.24
C LYS A 302 -1.52 -16.73 -1.16
N PHE A 303 -1.03 -15.49 -1.08
CA PHE A 303 0.40 -15.18 -1.02
C PHE A 303 0.91 -14.86 0.40
N THR A 304 0.01 -14.92 1.40
CA THR A 304 0.32 -14.54 2.79
C THR A 304 0.31 -15.72 3.77
N GLN A 305 0.21 -16.94 3.28
CA GLN A 305 0.16 -18.16 4.12
C GLN A 305 1.33 -18.22 5.11
N GLY A 306 1.02 -18.49 6.38
CA GLY A 306 2.01 -18.56 7.46
C GLY A 306 2.51 -17.20 7.97
N MET A 307 1.91 -16.09 7.55
CA MET A 307 2.17 -14.75 8.07
C MET A 307 0.88 -14.18 8.70
N ALA A 308 0.99 -13.48 9.82
CA ALA A 308 -0.09 -12.61 10.30
C ALA A 308 -0.23 -11.44 9.32
N TRP A 309 -1.36 -11.34 8.63
CA TRP A 309 -1.56 -10.40 7.53
C TRP A 309 -2.90 -9.68 7.61
N ALA A 310 -2.89 -8.42 7.18
CA ALA A 310 -4.08 -7.64 6.92
C ALA A 310 -3.91 -6.76 5.68
N HIS A 311 -5.00 -6.59 4.94
CA HIS A 311 -5.16 -5.72 3.78
C HIS A 311 -6.00 -4.51 4.14
N LEU A 312 -5.53 -3.32 3.76
CA LEU A 312 -6.28 -2.07 3.82
C LEU A 312 -6.61 -1.61 2.38
N ASP A 313 -7.88 -1.77 1.99
CA ASP A 313 -8.41 -1.18 0.77
C ASP A 313 -8.80 0.28 1.03
N VAL A 314 -8.00 1.19 0.50
CA VAL A 314 -8.12 2.63 0.72
C VAL A 314 -8.66 3.38 -0.51
N ALA A 315 -9.25 2.66 -1.48
CA ALA A 315 -9.77 3.25 -2.70
C ALA A 315 -10.78 4.38 -2.43
N GLY A 316 -11.63 4.23 -1.40
CA GLY A 316 -12.61 5.24 -1.01
C GLY A 316 -12.06 6.36 -0.11
N THR A 317 -10.89 6.20 0.49
CA THR A 317 -10.44 7.09 1.57
C THR A 317 -9.13 7.82 1.30
N ALA A 318 -8.29 7.29 0.40
CA ALA A 318 -6.95 7.84 0.14
C ALA A 318 -6.97 9.20 -0.57
N TYR A 319 -8.01 9.49 -1.32
CA TYR A 319 -8.17 10.77 -2.02
C TYR A 319 -9.65 11.18 -2.11
N GLN A 320 -9.86 12.44 -2.40
CA GLN A 320 -11.15 12.99 -2.82
C GLN A 320 -11.12 13.25 -4.32
N GLY A 321 -12.18 12.87 -5.02
CA GLY A 321 -12.35 13.11 -6.45
C GLY A 321 -13.09 14.42 -6.75
N GLY A 322 -13.31 14.69 -8.05
CA GLY A 322 -14.11 15.81 -8.51
C GLY A 322 -13.42 17.18 -8.42
N ALA A 323 -14.19 18.23 -8.18
CA ALA A 323 -13.70 19.62 -8.23
C ALA A 323 -12.67 19.97 -7.14
N GLN A 324 -12.70 19.27 -6.01
CA GLN A 324 -11.77 19.46 -4.89
C GLN A 324 -10.80 18.28 -4.74
N LYS A 325 -10.45 17.64 -5.87
CA LYS A 325 -9.59 16.47 -5.87
C LYS A 325 -8.26 16.68 -5.16
N GLY A 326 -7.86 15.68 -4.39
CA GLY A 326 -6.60 15.70 -3.68
C GLY A 326 -6.44 14.52 -2.73
N SER A 327 -5.21 14.17 -2.41
CA SER A 327 -4.91 13.15 -1.40
C SER A 327 -5.34 13.60 -0.01
N THR A 328 -5.96 12.71 0.74
CA THR A 328 -6.38 12.94 2.13
C THR A 328 -5.25 12.75 3.13
N GLY A 329 -4.22 11.98 2.76
CA GLY A 329 -3.18 11.52 3.67
C GLY A 329 -3.57 10.25 4.45
N ARG A 330 -4.75 9.65 4.17
CA ARG A 330 -5.18 8.36 4.74
C ARG A 330 -4.57 7.20 3.93
N PRO A 331 -4.18 6.09 4.55
CA PRO A 331 -4.40 5.72 5.96
C PRO A 331 -3.16 5.99 6.86
N THR A 332 -2.30 6.97 6.55
CA THR A 332 -1.10 7.24 7.36
C THR A 332 -1.42 7.47 8.85
N PRO A 333 -2.48 8.21 9.27
CA PRO A 333 -2.78 8.36 10.70
C PRO A 333 -3.08 7.04 11.41
N LEU A 334 -3.87 6.14 10.81
CA LEU A 334 -4.15 4.80 11.34
C LEU A 334 -2.86 3.99 11.49
N LEU A 335 -2.05 3.92 10.43
CA LEU A 335 -0.79 3.16 10.43
C LEU A 335 0.22 3.71 11.42
N ALA A 336 0.28 5.02 11.57
CA ALA A 336 1.15 5.70 12.53
C ALA A 336 0.78 5.34 13.98
N ASP A 337 -0.50 5.41 14.34
CA ASP A 337 -0.96 5.00 15.68
C ASP A 337 -0.67 3.51 15.93
N PHE A 338 -0.91 2.66 14.94
CA PHE A 338 -0.58 1.24 15.03
C PHE A 338 0.92 1.00 15.31
N LEU A 339 1.82 1.67 14.59
CA LEU A 339 3.27 1.54 14.80
C LEU A 339 3.70 2.09 16.17
N ILE A 340 3.18 3.26 16.55
CA ILE A 340 3.49 3.86 17.85
C ILE A 340 3.08 2.93 19.00
N ARG A 341 1.88 2.35 18.94
CA ARG A 341 1.38 1.42 19.97
C ARG A 341 2.16 0.10 20.00
N ARG A 342 2.65 -0.37 18.87
CA ARG A 342 3.54 -1.54 18.84
C ARG A 342 4.91 -1.26 19.45
N ALA A 343 5.38 -0.04 19.37
CA ALA A 343 6.64 0.39 19.97
C ALA A 343 6.56 0.57 21.50
N GLU A 344 5.36 0.69 22.05
CA GLU A 344 5.09 0.83 23.49
C GLU A 344 4.90 -0.53 24.20
N ARG A 345 4.80 -1.63 23.46
CA ARG A 345 4.68 -3.01 23.99
C ARG A 345 6.04 -3.64 24.21
#